data_aaecab3aa0a0186083f636c4b786a27d
#
_entry.id   aaecab3aa0a0186083f636c4b786a27d
#
_cell.length_a   1.000
_cell.length_b   1.000
_cell.length_c   1.000
_cell.angle_alpha   90.00
_cell.angle_beta   90.00
_cell.angle_gamma   90.00
#
_symmetry.space_group_name_H-M   'P 1'
#
loop_
_entity.id
_entity.type
_entity.pdbx_description
1 polymer ?
#
loop_
_entity_poly.entity_id
_entity_poly.type
_entity_poly.pdbx_seq_one_letter_code
_entity_poly.pdbx_strand_id
1 'polypeptide(L)'
;LPYSLLSDDGKEWTGIDAEMWEEISRRTGWEYEVKRAAFDALWGELDTARADVAANCFAVKAERTDKYNATIPYYGDAQCVIVNEDSSYKTLEDLKGKKVGCTNGQAAQTIIEDAAKEIGFEVTLYDDSAVGMNDLTLGRIQAYANTTTNVNAFTHNHEEAKFRFFDENLMANNVAYFLPKTERGDKLTEELNKVLQDMIDDGTVGKITEKYMYADMTKLIQK
;
A
#
# COMPACT_ATOMS: atom_id res chain seq x y z
N LEU A 1 -2.67 12.39 0.23
CA LEU A 1 -1.60 11.82 1.04
C LEU A 1 -2.05 10.48 1.63
N PRO A 2 -1.14 9.53 1.75
CA PRO A 2 0.33 9.67 1.69
C PRO A 2 0.96 9.50 0.29
N TYR A 3 0.22 9.02 -0.70
CA TYR A 3 0.79 8.45 -1.93
C TYR A 3 1.36 9.50 -2.89
N SER A 4 0.50 10.30 -3.50
CA SER A 4 0.87 11.25 -4.53
C SER A 4 -0.19 12.36 -4.60
N LEU A 5 0.20 13.61 -4.45
CA LEU A 5 -0.69 14.76 -4.50
C LEU A 5 -0.01 15.91 -5.25
N LEU A 6 -0.58 16.26 -6.40
CA LEU A 6 -0.21 17.46 -7.12
C LEU A 6 -1.19 18.59 -6.75
N SER A 7 -0.67 19.77 -6.39
CA SER A 7 -1.47 20.95 -6.09
C SER A 7 -2.36 21.35 -7.28
N ASP A 8 -3.45 22.09 -7.02
CA ASP A 8 -4.40 22.47 -8.07
C ASP A 8 -3.78 23.39 -9.13
N ASP A 9 -2.77 24.17 -8.75
CA ASP A 9 -2.00 25.01 -9.68
C ASP A 9 -0.86 24.26 -10.39
N GLY A 10 -0.68 22.96 -10.11
CA GLY A 10 0.29 22.07 -10.72
C GLY A 10 1.76 22.34 -10.35
N LYS A 11 2.02 23.17 -9.33
CA LYS A 11 3.38 23.60 -8.99
C LYS A 11 4.04 22.80 -7.88
N GLU A 12 3.24 22.20 -7.00
CA GLU A 12 3.74 21.46 -5.86
C GLU A 12 3.28 20.00 -5.93
N TRP A 13 4.24 19.11 -6.01
CA TRP A 13 4.00 17.67 -5.95
C TRP A 13 4.51 17.13 -4.62
N THR A 14 3.66 16.44 -3.87
CA THR A 14 3.95 15.94 -2.52
C THR A 14 3.52 14.49 -2.35
N GLY A 15 4.04 13.83 -1.33
CA GLY A 15 3.77 12.43 -1.03
C GLY A 15 4.95 11.50 -1.34
N ILE A 16 4.71 10.20 -1.21
CA ILE A 16 5.75 9.18 -1.38
C ILE A 16 6.39 9.28 -2.77
N ASP A 17 5.58 9.31 -3.83
CA ASP A 17 6.11 9.34 -5.19
C ASP A 17 6.87 10.63 -5.50
N ALA A 18 6.47 11.76 -4.92
CA ALA A 18 7.21 13.00 -5.09
C ALA A 18 8.63 12.89 -4.52
N GLU A 19 8.79 12.41 -3.29
CA GLU A 19 10.11 12.23 -2.68
C GLU A 19 10.93 11.12 -3.36
N MET A 20 10.28 10.06 -3.80
CA MET A 20 10.92 9.01 -4.60
C MET A 20 11.52 9.59 -5.89
N TRP A 21 10.74 10.39 -6.64
CA TRP A 21 11.19 10.96 -7.91
C TRP A 21 12.20 12.11 -7.73
N GLU A 22 12.12 12.89 -6.65
CA GLU A 22 13.16 13.85 -6.29
C GLU A 22 14.50 13.13 -6.08
N GLU A 23 14.49 12.04 -5.35
CA GLU A 23 15.70 11.24 -5.08
C GLU A 23 16.21 10.51 -6.34
N ILE A 24 15.31 9.96 -7.17
CA ILE A 24 15.67 9.37 -8.47
C ILE A 24 16.35 10.41 -9.34
N SER A 25 15.77 11.62 -9.49
CA SER A 25 16.34 12.73 -10.23
C SER A 25 17.72 13.11 -9.71
N ARG A 26 17.87 13.22 -8.39
CA ARG A 26 19.15 13.56 -7.75
C ARG A 26 20.24 12.52 -8.05
N ARG A 27 19.92 11.23 -8.08
CA ARG A 27 20.88 10.13 -8.34
C ARG A 27 21.23 9.98 -9.81
N THR A 28 20.26 10.17 -10.68
CA THR A 28 20.42 9.93 -12.13
C THR A 28 20.80 11.18 -12.91
N GLY A 29 20.49 12.37 -12.39
CA GLY A 29 20.54 13.62 -13.13
C GLY A 29 19.38 13.78 -14.12
N TRP A 30 18.35 12.95 -14.06
CA TRP A 30 17.19 13.09 -14.93
C TRP A 30 16.33 14.27 -14.51
N GLU A 31 15.90 15.02 -15.52
CA GLU A 31 14.82 16.00 -15.36
C GLU A 31 13.49 15.30 -15.64
N TYR A 32 12.45 15.65 -14.88
CA TYR A 32 11.11 15.08 -15.05
C TYR A 32 10.04 16.15 -14.97
N GLU A 33 8.93 15.90 -15.62
CA GLU A 33 7.71 16.71 -15.56
C GLU A 33 6.58 15.84 -14.99
N VAL A 34 5.82 16.41 -14.06
CA VAL A 34 4.66 15.73 -13.47
C VAL A 34 3.39 16.13 -14.21
N LYS A 35 2.71 15.14 -14.76
CA LYS A 35 1.45 15.31 -15.48
C LYS A 35 0.30 14.69 -14.70
N ARG A 36 -0.73 15.48 -14.39
CA ARG A 36 -1.96 14.98 -13.78
C ARG A 36 -2.86 14.36 -14.83
N ALA A 37 -3.35 13.17 -14.53
CA ALA A 37 -4.38 12.50 -15.32
C ALA A 37 -5.45 11.89 -14.39
N ALA A 38 -6.70 11.81 -14.85
CA ALA A 38 -7.70 11.00 -14.18
C ALA A 38 -7.27 9.52 -14.20
N PHE A 39 -7.67 8.75 -13.18
CA PHE A 39 -7.23 7.36 -13.03
C PHE A 39 -7.50 6.52 -14.29
N ASP A 40 -8.69 6.66 -14.87
CA ASP A 40 -9.07 5.91 -16.09
C ASP A 40 -8.31 6.36 -17.34
N ALA A 41 -7.87 7.63 -17.39
CA ALA A 41 -7.15 8.20 -18.51
C ALA A 41 -5.63 7.97 -18.44
N LEU A 42 -5.09 7.69 -17.26
CA LEU A 42 -3.66 7.59 -17.00
C LEU A 42 -2.96 6.54 -17.90
N TRP A 43 -3.60 5.39 -18.06
CA TRP A 43 -3.07 4.31 -18.90
C TRP A 43 -3.03 4.70 -20.38
N GLY A 44 -4.01 5.48 -20.85
CA GLY A 44 -4.01 6.04 -22.20
C GLY A 44 -2.89 7.05 -22.45
N GLU A 45 -2.38 7.72 -21.42
CA GLU A 45 -1.19 8.60 -21.53
C GLU A 45 0.07 7.77 -21.81
N LEU A 46 0.22 6.58 -21.19
CA LEU A 46 1.30 5.64 -21.50
C LEU A 46 1.16 5.07 -22.89
N ASP A 47 -0.04 4.61 -23.29
CA ASP A 47 -0.31 3.98 -24.58
C ASP A 47 -0.03 4.91 -25.75
N THR A 48 -0.20 6.22 -25.57
CA THR A 48 0.01 7.25 -26.58
C THR A 48 1.37 7.96 -26.46
N ALA A 49 2.28 7.45 -25.61
CA ALA A 49 3.59 8.01 -25.36
C ALA A 49 3.57 9.51 -24.94
N ARG A 50 2.49 9.95 -24.28
CA ARG A 50 2.39 11.27 -23.68
C ARG A 50 2.89 11.31 -22.25
N ALA A 51 3.13 10.14 -21.66
CA ALA A 51 3.86 9.95 -20.42
C ALA A 51 4.79 8.74 -20.56
N ASP A 52 5.95 8.79 -19.93
CA ASP A 52 6.92 7.70 -19.92
C ASP A 52 6.66 6.75 -18.75
N VAL A 53 6.15 7.25 -17.63
CA VAL A 53 5.99 6.48 -16.38
C VAL A 53 4.65 6.81 -15.72
N ALA A 54 3.94 5.78 -15.28
CA ALA A 54 2.80 5.92 -14.39
C ALA A 54 3.26 5.79 -12.94
N ALA A 55 3.08 6.86 -12.17
CA ALA A 55 3.44 6.98 -10.76
C ALA A 55 2.22 7.41 -9.94
N ASN A 56 1.75 6.59 -9.05
CA ASN A 56 0.77 6.87 -7.99
C ASN A 56 0.64 5.67 -7.06
N CYS A 57 1.77 5.12 -6.63
CA CYS A 57 1.83 3.96 -5.73
C CYS A 57 0.94 2.80 -6.20
N PHE A 58 1.06 2.43 -7.48
CA PHE A 58 0.20 1.41 -8.07
C PHE A 58 0.57 0.00 -7.63
N ALA A 59 -0.44 -0.76 -7.17
CA ALA A 59 -0.28 -2.18 -6.90
C ALA A 59 0.08 -2.96 -8.17
N VAL A 60 0.99 -3.89 -8.05
CA VAL A 60 1.34 -4.86 -9.10
C VAL A 60 0.21 -5.88 -9.22
N LYS A 61 -0.39 -5.94 -10.41
CA LYS A 61 -1.48 -6.86 -10.76
C LYS A 61 -1.25 -7.43 -12.13
N ALA A 62 -1.65 -8.70 -12.35
CA ALA A 62 -1.50 -9.40 -13.63
C ALA A 62 -2.04 -8.58 -14.82
N GLU A 63 -3.25 -8.01 -14.69
CA GLU A 63 -3.88 -7.18 -15.71
C GLU A 63 -3.04 -5.96 -16.17
N ARG A 64 -2.16 -5.47 -15.29
CA ARG A 64 -1.24 -4.36 -15.58
C ARG A 64 0.07 -4.87 -16.18
N THR A 65 0.65 -5.92 -15.59
CA THR A 65 1.92 -6.50 -16.07
C THR A 65 1.78 -7.18 -17.42
N ASP A 66 0.58 -7.62 -17.80
CA ASP A 66 0.31 -8.13 -19.14
C ASP A 66 0.48 -7.05 -20.22
N LYS A 67 0.14 -5.79 -19.90
CA LYS A 67 0.15 -4.68 -20.87
C LYS A 67 1.37 -3.77 -20.75
N TYR A 68 1.92 -3.61 -19.55
CA TYR A 68 2.98 -2.67 -19.24
C TYR A 68 4.17 -3.36 -18.57
N ASN A 69 5.34 -2.76 -18.70
CA ASN A 69 6.48 -3.11 -17.86
C ASN A 69 6.22 -2.59 -16.45
N ALA A 70 6.46 -3.44 -15.45
CA ALA A 70 6.54 -3.02 -14.06
C ALA A 70 8.00 -2.94 -13.64
N THR A 71 8.36 -1.91 -12.87
CA THR A 71 9.65 -1.90 -12.17
C THR A 71 9.71 -3.00 -11.12
N ILE A 72 10.88 -3.23 -10.51
CA ILE A 72 10.93 -3.91 -9.22
C ILE A 72 10.01 -3.19 -8.24
N PRO A 73 9.37 -3.89 -7.31
CA PRO A 73 8.57 -3.24 -6.29
C PRO A 73 9.47 -2.43 -5.37
N TYR A 74 9.08 -1.18 -5.09
CA TYR A 74 9.82 -0.31 -4.18
C TYR A 74 9.27 -0.33 -2.76
N TYR A 75 8.03 -0.73 -2.54
CA TYR A 75 7.49 -1.13 -1.25
C TYR A 75 6.33 -2.12 -1.40
N GLY A 76 5.89 -2.72 -0.28
CA GLY A 76 4.69 -3.54 -0.21
C GLY A 76 3.66 -2.96 0.75
N ASP A 77 2.39 -3.27 0.53
CA ASP A 77 1.29 -3.05 1.48
C ASP A 77 0.48 -4.34 1.61
N ALA A 78 -0.28 -4.48 2.67
CA ALA A 78 -1.05 -5.68 2.91
C ALA A 78 -2.43 -5.36 3.48
N GLN A 79 -3.40 -6.23 3.16
CA GLN A 79 -4.59 -6.43 3.99
C GLN A 79 -4.19 -7.36 5.11
N CYS A 80 -4.31 -6.92 6.33
CA CYS A 80 -3.87 -7.63 7.52
C CYS A 80 -5.02 -7.79 8.52
N VAL A 81 -4.81 -8.66 9.50
CA VAL A 81 -5.66 -8.76 10.69
C VAL A 81 -4.85 -8.29 11.89
N ILE A 82 -5.46 -7.45 12.71
CA ILE A 82 -4.89 -6.97 13.96
C ILE A 82 -5.75 -7.42 15.14
N VAL A 83 -5.09 -7.62 16.27
CA VAL A 83 -5.67 -7.90 17.58
C VAL A 83 -5.01 -7.01 18.62
N ASN A 84 -5.61 -6.84 19.81
CA ASN A 84 -4.91 -6.18 20.90
C ASN A 84 -3.61 -6.94 21.24
N GLU A 85 -2.56 -6.23 21.61
CA GLU A 85 -1.21 -6.78 21.82
C GLU A 85 -1.18 -7.92 22.84
N ASP A 86 -2.01 -7.86 23.88
CA ASP A 86 -2.15 -8.86 24.93
C ASP A 86 -3.04 -10.07 24.55
N SER A 87 -3.64 -10.04 23.36
CA SER A 87 -4.49 -11.12 22.86
C SER A 87 -3.70 -12.40 22.59
N SER A 88 -4.32 -13.55 22.86
CA SER A 88 -3.76 -14.86 22.55
C SER A 88 -4.04 -15.34 21.12
N TYR A 89 -4.94 -14.65 20.37
CA TYR A 89 -5.31 -15.06 19.00
C TYR A 89 -4.15 -14.80 18.05
N LYS A 90 -3.82 -15.78 17.19
CA LYS A 90 -2.70 -15.73 16.24
C LYS A 90 -3.13 -15.96 14.80
N THR A 91 -4.22 -16.67 14.59
CA THR A 91 -4.75 -17.05 13.28
C THR A 91 -6.24 -16.75 13.21
N LEU A 92 -6.82 -16.81 11.99
CA LEU A 92 -8.27 -16.65 11.82
C LEU A 92 -9.07 -17.75 12.51
N GLU A 93 -8.53 -18.97 12.60
CA GLU A 93 -9.18 -20.12 13.28
C GLU A 93 -9.37 -19.87 14.78
N ASP A 94 -8.46 -19.15 15.41
CA ASP A 94 -8.56 -18.78 16.83
C ASP A 94 -9.75 -17.84 17.10
N LEU A 95 -10.27 -17.20 16.05
CA LEU A 95 -11.38 -16.26 16.12
C LEU A 95 -12.76 -16.93 16.05
N LYS A 96 -12.84 -18.26 15.99
CA LYS A 96 -14.12 -18.98 15.98
C LYS A 96 -15.04 -18.56 17.12
N GLY A 97 -16.27 -18.15 16.78
CA GLY A 97 -17.26 -17.64 17.74
C GLY A 97 -16.94 -16.24 18.30
N LYS A 98 -15.97 -15.52 17.73
CA LYS A 98 -15.59 -14.16 18.12
C LYS A 98 -16.15 -13.13 17.13
N LYS A 99 -16.01 -11.85 17.47
CA LYS A 99 -16.37 -10.75 16.59
C LYS A 99 -15.14 -10.20 15.90
N VAL A 100 -15.19 -10.14 14.57
CA VAL A 100 -14.13 -9.60 13.71
C VAL A 100 -14.69 -8.41 12.95
N GLY A 101 -14.07 -7.27 13.11
CA GLY A 101 -14.43 -6.06 12.38
C GLY A 101 -13.70 -5.94 11.05
N CYS A 102 -14.29 -5.25 10.08
CA CYS A 102 -13.61 -4.76 8.89
C CYS A 102 -14.33 -3.52 8.33
N THR A 103 -13.64 -2.75 7.48
CA THR A 103 -14.22 -1.57 6.85
C THR A 103 -15.08 -1.98 5.66
N ASN A 104 -16.31 -1.44 5.61
CA ASN A 104 -17.24 -1.67 4.53
C ASN A 104 -16.66 -1.19 3.19
N GLY A 105 -16.81 -2.00 2.13
CA GLY A 105 -16.33 -1.71 0.78
C GLY A 105 -14.83 -1.86 0.55
N GLN A 106 -14.04 -2.26 1.57
CA GLN A 106 -12.61 -2.53 1.39
C GLN A 106 -12.33 -3.97 0.94
N ALA A 107 -11.13 -4.18 0.35
CA ALA A 107 -10.73 -5.48 -0.17
C ALA A 107 -10.73 -6.60 0.90
N ALA A 108 -10.43 -6.28 2.15
CA ALA A 108 -10.46 -7.22 3.26
C ALA A 108 -11.87 -7.77 3.54
N GLN A 109 -12.94 -7.02 3.23
CA GLN A 109 -14.32 -7.41 3.55
C GLN A 109 -14.66 -8.78 2.96
N THR A 110 -14.53 -8.95 1.66
CA THR A 110 -14.88 -10.24 0.99
C THR A 110 -14.08 -11.38 1.56
N ILE A 111 -12.78 -11.17 1.82
CA ILE A 111 -11.90 -12.22 2.37
C ILE A 111 -12.36 -12.63 3.77
N ILE A 112 -12.68 -11.67 4.63
CA ILE A 112 -13.13 -11.90 6.00
C ILE A 112 -14.53 -12.51 6.02
N GLU A 113 -15.46 -12.08 5.17
CA GLU A 113 -16.80 -12.67 5.06
C GLU A 113 -16.75 -14.12 4.59
N ASP A 114 -15.86 -14.46 3.66
CA ASP A 114 -15.69 -15.83 3.20
C ASP A 114 -15.04 -16.72 4.29
N ALA A 115 -14.00 -16.23 4.95
CA ALA A 115 -13.40 -16.91 6.09
C ALA A 115 -14.41 -17.13 7.25
N ALA A 116 -15.29 -16.16 7.49
CA ALA A 116 -16.32 -16.29 8.52
C ALA A 116 -17.30 -17.42 8.26
N LYS A 117 -17.66 -17.68 7.00
CA LYS A 117 -18.54 -18.80 6.62
C LYS A 117 -17.91 -20.16 6.89
N GLU A 118 -16.59 -20.26 6.73
CA GLU A 118 -15.83 -21.50 6.94
C GLU A 118 -15.48 -21.72 8.41
N ILE A 119 -15.04 -20.69 9.12
CA ILE A 119 -14.49 -20.79 10.48
C ILE A 119 -15.59 -20.59 11.53
N GLY A 120 -16.56 -19.71 11.26
CA GLY A 120 -17.70 -19.47 12.17
C GLY A 120 -17.44 -18.35 13.19
N PHE A 121 -16.84 -17.24 12.77
CA PHE A 121 -16.83 -15.99 13.54
C PHE A 121 -17.88 -15.00 13.00
N GLU A 122 -18.25 -14.00 13.80
CA GLU A 122 -19.21 -12.94 13.44
C GLU A 122 -18.46 -11.76 12.80
N VAL A 123 -18.92 -11.30 11.64
CA VAL A 123 -18.36 -10.10 10.97
C VAL A 123 -19.14 -8.87 11.37
N THR A 124 -18.43 -7.81 11.78
CA THR A 124 -18.99 -6.48 12.04
C THR A 124 -18.41 -5.50 11.03
N LEU A 125 -19.27 -4.89 10.21
CA LEU A 125 -18.86 -3.90 9.22
C LEU A 125 -18.89 -2.49 9.82
N TYR A 126 -17.87 -1.70 9.50
CA TYR A 126 -17.73 -0.31 9.91
C TYR A 126 -17.60 0.58 8.68
N ASP A 127 -18.35 1.68 8.64
CA ASP A 127 -18.20 2.68 7.58
C ASP A 127 -16.94 3.53 7.77
N ASP A 128 -16.45 3.62 9.02
CA ASP A 128 -15.23 4.34 9.38
C ASP A 128 -14.25 3.37 10.08
N SER A 129 -13.05 3.25 9.54
CA SER A 129 -12.01 2.37 10.07
C SER A 129 -11.53 2.76 11.47
N ALA A 130 -11.52 4.06 11.78
CA ALA A 130 -11.11 4.51 13.11
C ALA A 130 -12.11 4.07 14.19
N VAL A 131 -13.42 4.07 13.89
CA VAL A 131 -14.44 3.56 14.80
C VAL A 131 -14.22 2.07 15.08
N GLY A 132 -13.94 1.27 14.03
CA GLY A 132 -13.67 -0.17 14.20
C GLY A 132 -12.41 -0.44 15.02
N MET A 133 -11.33 0.29 14.78
CA MET A 133 -10.09 0.15 15.55
C MET A 133 -10.25 0.63 17.00
N ASN A 134 -11.07 1.65 17.26
CA ASN A 134 -11.44 2.03 18.62
C ASN A 134 -12.25 0.92 19.34
N ASP A 135 -13.17 0.27 18.64
CA ASP A 135 -13.92 -0.85 19.21
C ASP A 135 -13.03 -2.05 19.53
N LEU A 136 -11.98 -2.28 18.70
CA LEU A 136 -10.95 -3.27 19.02
C LEU A 136 -10.16 -2.87 20.27
N THR A 137 -9.70 -1.62 20.37
CA THR A 137 -8.98 -1.10 21.54
C THR A 137 -9.79 -1.28 22.83
N LEU A 138 -11.11 -1.08 22.75
CA LEU A 138 -12.03 -1.23 23.87
C LEU A 138 -12.47 -2.69 24.12
N GLY A 139 -11.99 -3.66 23.31
CA GLY A 139 -12.34 -5.07 23.46
C GLY A 139 -13.78 -5.45 23.07
N ARG A 140 -14.51 -4.57 22.38
CA ARG A 140 -15.88 -4.81 21.90
C ARG A 140 -15.92 -5.80 20.74
N ILE A 141 -14.83 -5.86 19.98
CA ILE A 141 -14.51 -6.88 18.98
C ILE A 141 -13.13 -7.47 19.30
N GLN A 142 -12.81 -8.64 18.77
CA GLN A 142 -11.59 -9.36 19.12
C GLN A 142 -10.48 -9.22 18.08
N ALA A 143 -10.84 -8.89 16.84
CA ALA A 143 -9.90 -8.64 15.76
C ALA A 143 -10.47 -7.60 14.79
N TYR A 144 -9.61 -6.99 14.00
CA TYR A 144 -10.00 -6.05 12.95
C TYR A 144 -9.15 -6.25 11.70
N ALA A 145 -9.79 -6.30 10.52
CA ALA A 145 -9.11 -6.41 9.24
C ALA A 145 -9.04 -5.04 8.55
N ASN A 146 -7.82 -4.65 8.14
CA ASN A 146 -7.57 -3.38 7.45
C ASN A 146 -6.24 -3.42 6.69
N THR A 147 -5.88 -2.33 5.99
CA THR A 147 -4.55 -2.17 5.41
C THR A 147 -3.51 -1.88 6.49
N THR A 148 -2.28 -2.37 6.29
CA THR A 148 -1.16 -2.04 7.17
C THR A 148 -0.98 -0.53 7.31
N THR A 149 -1.08 0.21 6.20
CA THR A 149 -0.99 1.68 6.19
C THR A 149 -2.01 2.36 7.10
N ASN A 150 -3.29 1.93 7.06
CA ASN A 150 -4.32 2.50 7.92
C ASN A 150 -4.10 2.18 9.40
N VAL A 151 -3.67 0.96 9.70
CA VAL A 151 -3.35 0.54 11.07
C VAL A 151 -2.20 1.37 11.63
N ASN A 152 -1.11 1.53 10.88
CA ASN A 152 0.05 2.32 11.30
C ASN A 152 -0.33 3.79 11.53
N ALA A 153 -1.15 4.38 10.64
CA ALA A 153 -1.63 5.75 10.79
C ALA A 153 -2.51 5.92 12.04
N PHE A 154 -3.36 4.94 12.32
CA PHE A 154 -4.20 4.95 13.51
C PHE A 154 -3.36 4.87 14.79
N THR A 155 -2.48 3.88 14.90
CA THR A 155 -1.64 3.69 16.10
C THR A 155 -0.66 4.84 16.33
N HIS A 156 -0.20 5.52 15.26
CA HIS A 156 0.61 6.72 15.38
C HIS A 156 -0.15 7.88 16.07
N ASN A 157 -1.44 8.00 15.80
CA ASN A 157 -2.29 9.07 16.35
C ASN A 157 -3.01 8.68 17.65
N HIS A 158 -2.96 7.41 18.08
CA HIS A 158 -3.65 6.84 19.22
C HIS A 158 -2.69 5.98 20.04
N GLU A 159 -1.93 6.62 20.94
CA GLU A 159 -0.89 5.94 21.74
C GLU A 159 -1.44 4.82 22.65
N GLU A 160 -2.73 4.90 23.02
CA GLU A 160 -3.45 3.89 23.80
C GLU A 160 -3.74 2.61 23.03
N ALA A 161 -3.78 2.68 21.69
CA ALA A 161 -4.04 1.54 20.81
C ALA A 161 -2.76 0.73 20.62
N LYS A 162 -2.68 -0.43 21.28
CA LYS A 162 -1.56 -1.36 21.18
C LYS A 162 -2.03 -2.59 20.42
N PHE A 163 -1.66 -2.68 19.14
CA PHE A 163 -2.06 -3.77 18.27
C PHE A 163 -0.87 -4.66 17.90
N ARG A 164 -1.20 -5.93 17.67
CA ARG A 164 -0.31 -6.91 17.05
C ARG A 164 -0.94 -7.41 15.76
N PHE A 165 -0.15 -7.46 14.71
CA PHE A 165 -0.55 -8.07 13.45
C PHE A 165 -0.51 -9.59 13.56
N PHE A 166 -1.38 -10.27 12.82
CA PHE A 166 -1.17 -11.70 12.55
C PHE A 166 0.08 -11.88 11.68
N ASP A 167 0.72 -13.04 11.80
CA ASP A 167 1.92 -13.35 11.01
C ASP A 167 1.61 -13.48 9.52
N GLU A 168 0.39 -13.95 9.20
CA GLU A 168 -0.08 -14.10 7.83
C GLU A 168 -1.00 -12.94 7.43
N ASN A 169 -0.70 -12.35 6.28
CA ASN A 169 -1.55 -11.33 5.69
C ASN A 169 -2.70 -11.96 4.91
N LEU A 170 -3.87 -11.32 4.92
CA LEU A 170 -5.02 -11.73 4.11
C LEU A 170 -4.72 -11.60 2.61
N MET A 171 -4.04 -10.53 2.25
CA MET A 171 -3.59 -10.23 0.89
C MET A 171 -2.40 -9.27 0.97
N ALA A 172 -1.38 -9.50 0.18
CA ALA A 172 -0.24 -8.61 0.07
C ALA A 172 -0.11 -8.09 -1.37
N ASN A 173 0.26 -6.82 -1.52
CA ASN A 173 0.46 -6.17 -2.80
C ASN A 173 1.83 -5.51 -2.83
N ASN A 174 2.60 -5.85 -3.88
CA ASN A 174 3.76 -5.06 -4.24
C ASN A 174 3.34 -3.79 -4.95
N VAL A 175 4.10 -2.72 -4.78
CA VAL A 175 3.87 -1.42 -5.42
C VAL A 175 5.05 -1.10 -6.34
N ALA A 176 4.75 -0.72 -7.58
CA ALA A 176 5.74 -0.46 -8.62
C ALA A 176 5.32 0.69 -9.53
N TYR A 177 6.27 1.21 -10.29
CA TYR A 177 6.02 2.08 -11.44
C TYR A 177 5.72 1.26 -12.67
N PHE A 178 4.92 1.82 -13.59
CA PHE A 178 4.55 1.15 -14.84
C PHE A 178 4.98 1.99 -16.04
N LEU A 179 5.51 1.33 -17.05
CA LEU A 179 6.05 1.93 -18.27
C LEU A 179 5.51 1.19 -19.51
N PRO A 180 5.43 1.84 -20.69
CA PRO A 180 5.02 1.17 -21.92
C PRO A 180 5.96 0.02 -22.29
N LYS A 181 5.43 -1.06 -22.84
CA LYS A 181 6.23 -2.16 -23.46
C LYS A 181 6.74 -1.72 -24.83
N THR A 182 7.77 -0.89 -24.81
CA THR A 182 8.48 -0.36 -25.99
C THR A 182 9.98 -0.41 -25.71
N GLU A 183 10.80 -0.34 -26.78
CA GLU A 183 12.28 -0.32 -26.60
C GLU A 183 12.75 0.78 -25.63
N ARG A 184 12.12 1.98 -25.69
CA ARG A 184 12.40 3.06 -24.76
C ARG A 184 11.93 2.73 -23.35
N GLY A 185 10.72 2.19 -23.20
CA GLY A 185 10.16 1.80 -21.91
C GLY A 185 10.96 0.67 -21.26
N ASP A 186 11.41 -0.31 -22.04
CA ASP A 186 12.24 -1.41 -21.54
C ASP A 186 13.57 -0.89 -20.96
N LYS A 187 14.28 -0.04 -21.70
CA LYS A 187 15.53 0.59 -21.22
C LYS A 187 15.33 1.43 -19.97
N LEU A 188 14.27 2.25 -19.97
CA LEU A 188 13.96 3.10 -18.80
C LEU A 188 13.58 2.25 -17.58
N THR A 189 12.87 1.14 -17.77
CA THR A 189 12.57 0.19 -16.69
C THR A 189 13.83 -0.42 -16.10
N GLU A 190 14.78 -0.84 -16.93
CA GLU A 190 16.06 -1.38 -16.46
C GLU A 190 16.87 -0.36 -15.65
N GLU A 191 16.91 0.88 -16.11
CA GLU A 191 17.63 1.96 -15.41
C GLU A 191 16.92 2.33 -14.08
N LEU A 192 15.59 2.45 -14.09
CA LEU A 192 14.80 2.65 -12.87
C LEU A 192 15.00 1.53 -11.85
N ASN A 193 15.02 0.27 -12.30
CA ASN A 193 15.23 -0.86 -11.42
C ASN A 193 16.57 -0.79 -10.67
N LYS A 194 17.65 -0.33 -11.33
CA LYS A 194 18.95 -0.15 -10.68
C LYS A 194 18.87 0.90 -9.57
N VAL A 195 18.31 2.06 -9.89
CA VAL A 195 18.19 3.16 -8.92
C VAL A 195 17.27 2.80 -7.76
N LEU A 196 16.14 2.14 -8.05
CA LEU A 196 15.21 1.69 -7.01
C LEU A 196 15.86 0.65 -6.09
N GLN A 197 16.64 -0.29 -6.66
CA GLN A 197 17.36 -1.27 -5.85
C GLN A 197 18.37 -0.58 -4.92
N ASP A 198 19.17 0.36 -5.44
CA ASP A 198 20.11 1.12 -4.63
C ASP A 198 19.40 1.91 -3.50
N MET A 199 18.22 2.48 -3.79
CA MET A 199 17.42 3.22 -2.80
C MET A 199 16.77 2.30 -1.75
N ILE A 200 16.46 1.06 -2.10
CA ILE A 200 15.98 0.04 -1.15
C ILE A 200 17.15 -0.38 -0.26
N ASP A 201 18.29 -0.72 -0.85
CA ASP A 201 19.45 -1.29 -0.16
C ASP A 201 20.09 -0.32 0.83
N ASP A 202 20.09 0.98 0.54
CA ASP A 202 20.62 2.00 1.44
C ASP A 202 19.57 2.56 2.43
N GLY A 203 18.35 2.04 2.39
CA GLY A 203 17.25 2.38 3.31
C GLY A 203 16.54 3.70 2.99
N THR A 204 16.80 4.32 1.84
CA THR A 204 16.14 5.57 1.42
C THR A 204 14.64 5.36 1.26
N VAL A 205 14.21 4.29 0.58
CA VAL A 205 12.78 3.98 0.42
C VAL A 205 12.12 3.72 1.77
N GLY A 206 12.80 2.97 2.66
CA GLY A 206 12.32 2.74 4.03
C GLY A 206 12.04 4.04 4.78
N LYS A 207 12.96 5.01 4.74
CA LYS A 207 12.78 6.33 5.39
C LYS A 207 11.64 7.13 4.79
N ILE A 208 11.47 7.09 3.46
CA ILE A 208 10.35 7.77 2.79
C ILE A 208 9.02 7.14 3.22
N THR A 209 8.93 5.82 3.23
CA THR A 209 7.70 5.15 3.66
C THR A 209 7.42 5.34 5.16
N GLU A 210 8.44 5.33 6.02
CA GLU A 210 8.29 5.66 7.45
C GLU A 210 7.71 7.06 7.68
N LYS A 211 8.14 8.05 6.88
CA LYS A 211 7.62 9.42 6.98
C LYS A 211 6.13 9.52 6.71
N TYR A 212 5.60 8.75 5.75
CA TYR A 212 4.23 8.86 5.28
C TYR A 212 3.29 7.75 5.77
N MET A 213 3.84 6.57 6.09
CA MET A 213 3.08 5.37 6.48
C MET A 213 3.45 4.86 7.87
N TYR A 214 4.35 5.59 8.56
CA TYR A 214 4.78 5.30 9.93
C TYR A 214 5.46 3.94 10.11
N ALA A 215 5.93 3.34 9.02
CA ALA A 215 6.70 2.10 9.01
C ALA A 215 7.56 1.99 7.74
N ASP A 216 8.64 1.22 7.85
CA ASP A 216 9.45 0.79 6.71
C ASP A 216 8.69 -0.28 5.92
N MET A 217 7.98 0.17 4.87
CA MET A 217 7.14 -0.69 4.05
C MET A 217 7.93 -1.54 3.04
N THR A 218 9.25 -1.35 2.93
CA THR A 218 10.10 -2.23 2.10
C THR A 218 10.13 -3.66 2.66
N LYS A 219 9.90 -3.83 3.97
CA LYS A 219 9.81 -5.12 4.66
C LYS A 219 8.60 -5.96 4.24
N LEU A 220 7.60 -5.35 3.61
CA LEU A 220 6.39 -6.02 3.11
C LEU A 220 6.48 -6.40 1.63
N ILE A 221 7.62 -6.16 0.95
CA ILE A 221 7.83 -6.58 -0.43
C ILE A 221 7.77 -8.10 -0.51
N GLN A 222 6.84 -8.60 -1.33
CA GLN A 222 6.69 -10.02 -1.61
C GLN A 222 7.72 -10.44 -2.68
N LYS A 223 8.39 -11.58 -2.45
CA LYS A 223 9.38 -12.18 -3.36
C LYS A 223 8.71 -13.05 -4.42
#